data_b310bf7aa547248ed50b0365b5e54726
#
_entry.id   b310bf7aa547248ed50b0365b5e54726
#
_cell.length_a   1.000
_cell.length_b   1.000
_cell.length_c   1.000
_cell.angle_alpha   90.00
_cell.angle_beta   90.00
_cell.angle_gamma   90.00
#
_symmetry.space_group_name_H-M   'P 1'
#
loop_
_entity.id
_entity.type
_entity.pdbx_description
1 polymer ?
#
loop_
_entity_poly.entity_id
_entity_poly.type
_entity_poly.pdbx_seq_one_letter_code
_entity_poly.pdbx_strand_id
1 'polypeptide(L)'
;MAGQDGRMSATLTLLGVKGGPAIRPGSSMPTATLLRLGGRTVLIDAGLGAARGVCDAGVPLTGIDLIVVTHLHSDHYLELGPLLHTAWTAGMRRSIPVIGPPGLERYWQSFLEAMSFDVELRIADEGRVPLTPLADMHPLREGTVWDDGALRLEALPNSHPPIRHSFALRATGGGRTVVLSGDTAPFDGWMPFCRGADLLVHEVMLEEGVEALLAGLPGADPRLRTHILRSHTGAEEAGRIAAAAGVGALALHHFVPDGLPGFGPAAFEAAVRRTYGGPLHVGRDGLCIPL
;
A
#
# COMPACT_ATOMS: atom_id res chain seq x y z
N MET A 1 -33.79 -19.45 12.50
CA MET A 1 -32.75 -18.51 12.96
C MET A 1 -31.43 -19.14 12.63
N ALA A 2 -30.87 -18.82 11.46
CA ALA A 2 -29.57 -19.30 11.04
C ALA A 2 -28.52 -18.40 11.71
N GLY A 3 -27.64 -19.00 12.52
CA GLY A 3 -26.51 -18.32 13.12
C GLY A 3 -25.60 -17.78 12.00
N GLN A 4 -25.51 -16.46 11.88
CA GLN A 4 -24.46 -15.82 11.11
C GLN A 4 -23.13 -16.07 11.85
N ASP A 5 -22.35 -16.99 11.33
CA ASP A 5 -20.96 -17.21 11.72
C ASP A 5 -20.21 -15.89 11.46
N GLY A 6 -19.94 -15.13 12.52
CA GLY A 6 -19.37 -13.77 12.46
C GLY A 6 -17.88 -13.75 12.06
N ARG A 7 -17.42 -14.66 11.21
CA ARG A 7 -16.10 -14.59 10.59
C ARG A 7 -16.12 -13.48 9.55
N MET A 8 -15.44 -12.39 9.86
CA MET A 8 -15.18 -11.36 8.85
C MET A 8 -14.56 -12.02 7.62
N SER A 9 -15.21 -11.88 6.47
CA SER A 9 -14.71 -12.41 5.19
C SER A 9 -13.33 -11.79 4.90
N ALA A 10 -12.38 -12.64 4.52
CA ALA A 10 -11.07 -12.15 4.12
C ALA A 10 -11.19 -11.33 2.82
N THR A 11 -10.68 -10.11 2.83
CA THR A 11 -10.75 -9.19 1.69
C THR A 11 -9.50 -8.33 1.60
N LEU A 12 -9.17 -7.91 0.37
CA LEU A 12 -8.21 -6.85 0.12
C LEU A 12 -8.91 -5.71 -0.64
N THR A 13 -8.82 -4.49 -0.13
CA THR A 13 -9.37 -3.31 -0.79
C THR A 13 -8.24 -2.36 -1.19
N LEU A 14 -8.14 -2.06 -2.47
CA LEU A 14 -7.21 -1.05 -3.00
C LEU A 14 -7.83 0.33 -2.75
N LEU A 15 -7.34 1.07 -1.76
CA LEU A 15 -7.87 2.37 -1.38
C LEU A 15 -7.39 3.47 -2.33
N GLY A 16 -6.16 3.35 -2.82
CA GLY A 16 -5.55 4.19 -3.82
C GLY A 16 -4.58 3.37 -4.66
N VAL A 17 -4.58 3.60 -5.97
CA VAL A 17 -3.83 2.76 -6.93
C VAL A 17 -2.84 3.53 -7.78
N LYS A 18 -2.68 4.83 -7.54
CA LYS A 18 -1.79 5.68 -8.32
C LYS A 18 -0.34 5.58 -7.86
N GLY A 19 0.58 5.41 -8.81
CA GLY A 19 2.01 5.58 -8.61
C GLY A 19 2.41 7.07 -8.58
N GLY A 20 3.18 7.44 -7.55
CA GLY A 20 3.67 8.78 -7.30
C GLY A 20 2.66 9.73 -6.65
N PRO A 21 3.15 10.78 -5.97
CA PRO A 21 2.35 11.60 -5.05
C PRO A 21 1.49 12.67 -5.73
N ALA A 22 1.73 12.99 -7.01
CA ALA A 22 1.11 14.13 -7.67
C ALA A 22 -0.34 13.83 -8.09
N ILE A 23 -1.31 14.26 -7.29
CA ILE A 23 -2.74 14.18 -7.63
C ILE A 23 -3.05 15.20 -8.74
N ARG A 24 -3.83 14.75 -9.73
CA ARG A 24 -4.30 15.56 -10.87
C ARG A 24 -5.79 15.33 -11.10
N PRO A 25 -6.49 16.26 -11.78
CA PRO A 25 -7.87 15.99 -12.18
C PRO A 25 -7.98 14.67 -12.96
N GLY A 26 -8.85 13.77 -12.51
CA GLY A 26 -9.05 12.45 -13.12
C GLY A 26 -8.03 11.37 -12.77
N SER A 27 -6.99 11.68 -11.97
CA SER A 27 -6.10 10.64 -11.45
C SER A 27 -6.70 9.91 -10.27
N SER A 28 -6.26 8.67 -10.06
CA SER A 28 -6.53 7.91 -8.84
C SER A 28 -5.83 8.53 -7.62
N MET A 29 -6.14 8.04 -6.44
CA MET A 29 -5.47 8.40 -5.19
C MET A 29 -4.12 7.65 -5.06
N PRO A 30 -3.13 8.27 -4.38
CA PRO A 30 -1.87 7.61 -4.05
C PRO A 30 -2.04 6.31 -3.27
N THR A 31 -1.01 5.49 -3.26
CA THR A 31 -1.01 4.11 -2.81
C THR A 31 -1.45 3.94 -1.35
N ALA A 32 -2.52 3.18 -1.16
CA ALA A 32 -2.94 2.66 0.13
C ALA A 32 -3.78 1.39 -0.08
N THR A 33 -3.61 0.40 0.79
CA THR A 33 -4.30 -0.89 0.70
C THR A 33 -4.82 -1.31 2.06
N LEU A 34 -6.08 -1.73 2.13
CA LEU A 34 -6.71 -2.26 3.34
C LEU A 34 -6.86 -3.78 3.21
N LEU A 35 -6.13 -4.52 4.05
CA LEU A 35 -6.20 -5.97 4.11
C LEU A 35 -6.99 -6.41 5.35
N ARG A 36 -8.02 -7.22 5.16
CA ARG A 36 -8.75 -7.91 6.23
C ARG A 36 -8.44 -9.40 6.13
N LEU A 37 -7.61 -9.92 7.02
CA LEU A 37 -7.10 -11.28 6.95
C LEU A 37 -6.87 -11.82 8.38
N GLY A 38 -7.21 -13.08 8.63
CA GLY A 38 -7.03 -13.69 9.95
C GLY A 38 -7.77 -12.95 11.07
N GLY A 39 -8.88 -12.28 10.77
CA GLY A 39 -9.62 -11.46 11.74
C GLY A 39 -8.92 -10.13 12.10
N ARG A 40 -7.86 -9.74 11.39
CA ARG A 40 -7.16 -8.46 11.55
C ARG A 40 -7.47 -7.51 10.41
N THR A 41 -7.48 -6.22 10.70
CA THR A 41 -7.59 -5.13 9.75
C THR A 41 -6.25 -4.41 9.68
N VAL A 42 -5.56 -4.55 8.56
CA VAL A 42 -4.22 -4.01 8.33
C VAL A 42 -4.29 -2.94 7.25
N LEU A 43 -3.78 -1.75 7.55
CA LEU A 43 -3.52 -0.74 6.53
C LEU A 43 -2.07 -0.89 6.05
N ILE A 44 -1.89 -1.11 4.75
CA ILE A 44 -0.58 -1.21 4.11
C ILE A 44 -0.43 0.02 3.22
N ASP A 45 0.55 0.84 3.56
CA ASP A 45 0.79 2.18 3.08
C ASP A 45 -0.35 3.17 3.39
N ALA A 46 -0.01 4.43 3.47
CA ALA A 46 -0.91 5.53 3.84
C ALA A 46 -0.63 6.77 2.97
N GLY A 47 -0.79 6.61 1.66
CA GLY A 47 -0.80 7.74 0.73
C GLY A 47 -2.02 8.65 0.96
N LEU A 48 -2.02 9.83 0.33
CA LEU A 48 -3.13 10.77 0.46
C LEU A 48 -4.46 10.13 0.08
N GLY A 49 -5.50 10.36 0.90
CA GLY A 49 -6.82 9.75 0.74
C GLY A 49 -7.02 8.46 1.53
N ALA A 50 -5.98 7.91 2.18
CA ALA A 50 -6.05 6.65 2.91
C ALA A 50 -7.12 6.66 4.02
N ALA A 51 -7.18 7.71 4.83
CA ALA A 51 -8.18 7.82 5.91
C ALA A 51 -9.62 7.81 5.36
N ARG A 52 -9.86 8.56 4.28
CA ARG A 52 -11.16 8.57 3.62
C ARG A 52 -11.46 7.21 3.01
N GLY A 53 -10.50 6.59 2.31
CA GLY A 53 -10.65 5.28 1.69
C GLY A 53 -10.99 4.17 2.69
N VAL A 54 -10.37 4.17 3.88
CA VAL A 54 -10.70 3.23 4.97
C VAL A 54 -12.17 3.38 5.39
N CYS A 55 -12.63 4.63 5.57
CA CYS A 55 -14.03 4.90 5.93
C CYS A 55 -15.00 4.49 4.81
N ASP A 56 -14.67 4.75 3.56
CA ASP A 56 -15.48 4.36 2.40
C ASP A 56 -15.55 2.84 2.22
N ALA A 57 -14.51 2.11 2.65
CA ALA A 57 -14.51 0.66 2.75
C ALA A 57 -15.34 0.11 3.94
N GLY A 58 -16.04 0.98 4.67
CA GLY A 58 -16.91 0.62 5.79
C GLY A 58 -16.18 0.29 7.09
N VAL A 59 -14.92 0.70 7.23
CA VAL A 59 -14.10 0.46 8.43
C VAL A 59 -13.90 1.79 9.17
N PRO A 60 -14.24 1.89 10.46
CA PRO A 60 -13.88 3.05 11.25
C PRO A 60 -12.36 3.10 11.42
N LEU A 61 -11.75 4.28 11.42
CA LEU A 61 -10.30 4.43 11.61
C LEU A 61 -9.83 3.81 12.94
N THR A 62 -10.67 3.81 13.95
CA THR A 62 -10.42 3.15 15.25
C THR A 62 -10.40 1.61 15.16
N GLY A 63 -10.85 1.03 14.06
CA GLY A 63 -10.88 -0.41 13.77
C GLY A 63 -9.63 -0.94 13.07
N ILE A 64 -8.65 -0.09 12.76
CA ILE A 64 -7.36 -0.52 12.20
C ILE A 64 -6.54 -1.18 13.31
N ASP A 65 -6.09 -2.43 13.10
CA ASP A 65 -5.31 -3.18 14.09
C ASP A 65 -3.80 -2.99 13.94
N LEU A 66 -3.34 -2.73 12.71
CA LEU A 66 -1.92 -2.64 12.36
C LEU A 66 -1.75 -1.74 11.14
N ILE A 67 -0.69 -0.94 11.12
CA ILE A 67 -0.27 -0.16 9.95
C ILE A 67 1.13 -0.62 9.54
N VAL A 68 1.34 -0.83 8.24
CA VAL A 68 2.65 -1.14 7.68
C VAL A 68 2.96 -0.16 6.55
N VAL A 69 4.12 0.47 6.60
CA VAL A 69 4.63 1.34 5.52
C VAL A 69 5.78 0.64 4.83
N THR A 70 5.65 0.39 3.53
CA THR A 70 6.61 -0.41 2.75
C THR A 70 7.93 0.33 2.52
N HIS A 71 7.88 1.62 2.23
CA HIS A 71 9.03 2.49 2.02
C HIS A 71 8.67 3.98 2.18
N LEU A 72 9.67 4.88 2.12
CA LEU A 72 9.46 6.30 2.39
C LEU A 72 9.47 7.18 1.12
N HIS A 73 8.72 6.79 0.07
CA HIS A 73 8.20 7.77 -0.87
C HIS A 73 6.88 8.34 -0.36
N SER A 74 6.65 9.63 -0.57
CA SER A 74 5.54 10.37 0.06
C SER A 74 4.16 9.82 -0.30
N ASP A 75 3.99 9.21 -1.45
CA ASP A 75 2.77 8.55 -1.88
C ASP A 75 2.43 7.26 -1.11
N HIS A 76 3.33 6.82 -0.20
CA HIS A 76 3.13 5.64 0.64
C HIS A 76 2.93 5.96 2.13
N TYR A 77 3.23 7.18 2.60
CA TYR A 77 3.12 7.47 4.04
C TYR A 77 2.67 8.89 4.39
N LEU A 78 2.47 9.77 3.40
CA LEU A 78 2.22 11.19 3.67
C LEU A 78 0.99 11.42 4.56
N GLU A 79 -0.03 10.58 4.45
CA GLU A 79 -1.26 10.71 5.28
C GLU A 79 -1.19 9.93 6.61
N LEU A 80 -0.10 9.25 6.94
CA LEU A 80 0.00 8.48 8.19
C LEU A 80 -0.28 9.35 9.43
N GLY A 81 0.34 10.52 9.53
CA GLY A 81 0.12 11.46 10.63
C GLY A 81 -1.32 11.96 10.71
N PRO A 82 -1.87 12.56 9.64
CA PRO A 82 -3.28 12.96 9.56
C PRO A 82 -4.25 11.82 9.85
N LEU A 83 -4.01 10.59 9.35
CA LEU A 83 -4.83 9.42 9.61
C LEU A 83 -4.88 9.08 11.09
N LEU A 84 -3.74 9.01 11.76
CA LEU A 84 -3.65 8.73 13.20
C LEU A 84 -4.30 9.85 14.03
N HIS A 85 -4.11 11.11 13.65
CA HIS A 85 -4.77 12.25 14.29
C HIS A 85 -6.29 12.18 14.11
N THR A 86 -6.77 11.84 12.92
CA THR A 86 -8.20 11.70 12.63
C THR A 86 -8.81 10.52 13.40
N ALA A 87 -8.09 9.39 13.48
CA ALA A 87 -8.50 8.25 14.29
C ALA A 87 -8.59 8.62 15.78
N TRP A 88 -7.63 9.39 16.29
CA TRP A 88 -7.64 9.91 17.67
C TRP A 88 -8.84 10.83 17.93
N THR A 89 -9.12 11.76 17.02
CA THR A 89 -10.30 12.64 17.15
C THR A 89 -11.62 11.85 17.03
N ALA A 90 -11.62 10.73 16.28
CA ALA A 90 -12.74 9.79 16.20
C ALA A 90 -12.88 8.87 17.45
N GLY A 91 -12.05 9.05 18.47
CA GLY A 91 -12.19 8.35 19.76
C GLY A 91 -11.25 7.18 19.96
N MET A 92 -10.20 7.02 19.13
CA MET A 92 -9.17 6.02 19.38
C MET A 92 -8.46 6.29 20.72
N ARG A 93 -8.35 5.26 21.55
CA ARG A 93 -7.67 5.32 22.85
C ARG A 93 -6.62 4.24 23.03
N ARG A 94 -6.59 3.25 22.13
CA ARG A 94 -5.62 2.17 22.13
C ARG A 94 -4.44 2.52 21.22
N SER A 95 -3.26 2.03 21.57
CA SER A 95 -2.11 2.06 20.69
C SER A 95 -2.34 1.20 19.45
N ILE A 96 -1.81 1.63 18.32
CA ILE A 96 -1.73 0.86 17.07
C ILE A 96 -0.27 0.61 16.77
N PRO A 97 0.15 -0.65 16.57
CA PRO A 97 1.45 -0.95 16.02
C PRO A 97 1.61 -0.34 14.62
N VAL A 98 2.69 0.38 14.40
CA VAL A 98 3.05 0.98 13.11
C VAL A 98 4.42 0.46 12.73
N ILE A 99 4.48 -0.41 11.73
CA ILE A 99 5.72 -1.02 11.27
C ILE A 99 6.19 -0.26 10.02
N GLY A 100 7.42 0.23 10.04
CA GLY A 100 7.94 0.96 8.88
C GLY A 100 9.46 1.04 8.84
N PRO A 101 10.02 1.48 7.70
CA PRO A 101 11.45 1.58 7.52
C PRO A 101 12.05 2.71 8.37
N PRO A 102 13.40 2.70 8.56
CA PRO A 102 14.10 3.76 9.26
C PRO A 102 13.76 5.14 8.69
N GLY A 103 13.39 6.09 9.56
CA GLY A 103 12.94 7.43 9.20
C GLY A 103 11.44 7.67 9.39
N LEU A 104 10.61 6.62 9.46
CA LEU A 104 9.16 6.78 9.70
C LEU A 104 8.87 7.36 11.09
N GLU A 105 9.61 6.94 12.10
CA GLU A 105 9.49 7.51 13.46
C GLU A 105 9.80 9.01 13.47
N ARG A 106 10.83 9.44 12.72
CA ARG A 106 11.15 10.87 12.58
C ARG A 106 10.01 11.65 11.94
N TYR A 107 9.36 11.09 10.91
CA TYR A 107 8.18 11.70 10.32
C TYR A 107 7.07 11.89 11.37
N TRP A 108 6.78 10.85 12.15
CA TRP A 108 5.77 10.91 13.22
C TRP A 108 6.08 11.99 14.26
N GLN A 109 7.31 12.08 14.73
CA GLN A 109 7.73 13.12 15.68
C GLN A 109 7.58 14.54 15.09
N SER A 110 7.97 14.72 13.82
CA SER A 110 7.81 16.00 13.14
C SER A 110 6.33 16.36 12.94
N PHE A 111 5.47 15.39 12.68
CA PHE A 111 4.03 15.60 12.60
C PHE A 111 3.44 16.03 13.94
N LEU A 112 3.82 15.39 15.03
CA LEU A 112 3.38 15.76 16.39
C LEU A 112 3.82 17.19 16.74
N GLU A 113 5.05 17.56 16.39
CA GLU A 113 5.55 18.92 16.61
C GLU A 113 4.72 19.94 15.80
N ALA A 114 4.49 19.68 14.53
CA ALA A 114 3.69 20.55 13.67
C ALA A 114 2.24 20.70 14.13
N MET A 115 1.68 19.67 14.75
CA MET A 115 0.29 19.65 15.24
C MET A 115 0.16 19.95 16.74
N SER A 116 1.24 20.32 17.42
CA SER A 116 1.27 20.48 18.88
C SER A 116 0.17 21.41 19.41
N PHE A 117 -0.08 22.53 18.72
CA PHE A 117 -1.11 23.49 19.13
C PHE A 117 -2.51 22.84 19.21
N ASP A 118 -2.95 22.13 18.15
CA ASP A 118 -4.29 21.49 18.14
C ASP A 118 -4.35 20.31 19.12
N VAL A 119 -3.27 19.54 19.20
CA VAL A 119 -3.19 18.36 20.08
C VAL A 119 -3.24 18.78 21.55
N GLU A 120 -2.44 19.75 21.96
CA GLU A 120 -2.40 20.25 23.33
C GLU A 120 -3.72 20.91 23.73
N LEU A 121 -4.31 21.72 22.82
CA LEU A 121 -5.62 22.34 23.04
C LEU A 121 -6.69 21.28 23.30
N ARG A 122 -6.78 20.23 22.47
CA ARG A 122 -7.79 19.16 22.63
C ARG A 122 -7.56 18.30 23.86
N ILE A 123 -6.31 18.08 24.26
CA ILE A 123 -6.03 17.38 25.52
C ILE A 123 -6.51 18.22 26.70
N ALA A 124 -6.22 19.52 26.71
CA ALA A 124 -6.59 20.41 27.81
C ALA A 124 -8.10 20.67 27.89
N ASP A 125 -8.76 20.93 26.76
CA ASP A 125 -10.16 21.36 26.69
C ASP A 125 -11.14 20.17 26.63
N GLU A 126 -10.81 19.13 25.85
CA GLU A 126 -11.69 17.97 25.62
C GLU A 126 -11.35 16.75 26.50
N GLY A 127 -10.26 16.79 27.26
CA GLY A 127 -9.80 15.67 28.09
C GLY A 127 -9.37 14.43 27.29
N ARG A 128 -8.83 14.63 26.10
CA ARG A 128 -8.35 13.52 25.27
C ARG A 128 -7.09 12.88 25.86
N VAL A 129 -6.91 11.59 25.58
CA VAL A 129 -5.65 10.90 25.89
C VAL A 129 -4.51 11.51 25.05
N PRO A 130 -3.25 11.45 25.50
CA PRO A 130 -2.11 11.88 24.67
C PRO A 130 -2.07 11.14 23.33
N LEU A 131 -1.83 11.88 22.24
CA LEU A 131 -1.75 11.32 20.87
C LEU A 131 -0.46 10.52 20.66
N THR A 132 0.65 10.99 21.22
CA THR A 132 2.00 10.40 20.99
C THR A 132 2.06 8.87 21.16
N PRO A 133 1.55 8.27 22.26
CA PRO A 133 1.66 6.82 22.46
C PRO A 133 0.67 6.00 21.63
N LEU A 134 -0.20 6.63 20.82
CA LEU A 134 -1.14 5.88 19.99
C LEU A 134 -0.47 5.25 18.76
N ALA A 135 0.68 5.72 18.34
CA ALA A 135 1.50 5.07 17.33
C ALA A 135 2.67 4.32 18.03
N ASP A 136 2.56 3.00 18.09
CA ASP A 136 3.62 2.13 18.61
C ASP A 136 4.54 1.74 17.45
N MET A 137 5.65 2.50 17.30
CA MET A 137 6.54 2.41 16.15
C MET A 137 7.48 1.21 16.24
N HIS A 138 7.46 0.36 15.20
CA HIS A 138 8.32 -0.80 15.06
C HIS A 138 9.12 -0.76 13.75
N PRO A 139 10.39 -1.24 13.76
CA PRO A 139 11.20 -1.25 12.55
C PRO A 139 10.76 -2.34 11.58
N LEU A 140 10.55 -1.97 10.31
CA LEU A 140 10.39 -2.91 9.20
C LEU A 140 11.77 -3.47 8.82
N ARG A 141 11.90 -4.80 8.84
CA ARG A 141 13.13 -5.53 8.52
C ARG A 141 12.79 -6.81 7.76
N GLU A 142 13.79 -7.40 7.11
CA GLU A 142 13.64 -8.70 6.46
C GLU A 142 13.21 -9.78 7.46
N GLY A 143 12.34 -10.68 6.99
CA GLY A 143 11.80 -11.81 7.75
C GLY A 143 10.43 -11.52 8.37
N THR A 144 10.09 -12.22 9.43
CA THR A 144 8.81 -12.05 10.14
C THR A 144 8.82 -10.74 10.90
N VAL A 145 7.86 -9.87 10.59
CA VAL A 145 7.70 -8.54 11.20
C VAL A 145 6.48 -8.45 12.11
N TRP A 146 5.53 -9.38 11.95
CA TRP A 146 4.37 -9.54 12.82
C TRP A 146 3.93 -11.01 12.85
N ASP A 147 3.60 -11.51 14.01
CA ASP A 147 2.95 -12.82 14.17
C ASP A 147 2.19 -12.85 15.50
N ASP A 148 0.87 -12.92 15.43
CA ASP A 148 -0.01 -13.04 16.61
C ASP A 148 -0.81 -14.35 16.63
N GLY A 149 -0.40 -15.30 15.78
CA GLY A 149 -1.06 -16.61 15.62
C GLY A 149 -2.28 -16.57 14.69
N ALA A 150 -2.90 -15.42 14.47
CA ALA A 150 -4.04 -15.25 13.56
C ALA A 150 -3.61 -14.66 12.20
N LEU A 151 -2.66 -13.73 12.23
CA LEU A 151 -2.03 -13.10 11.08
C LEU A 151 -0.52 -13.15 11.25
N ARG A 152 0.19 -13.59 10.20
CA ARG A 152 1.64 -13.50 10.07
C ARG A 152 1.99 -12.59 8.91
N LEU A 153 2.90 -11.64 9.14
CA LEU A 153 3.48 -10.79 8.11
C LEU A 153 4.98 -11.04 8.02
N GLU A 154 5.44 -11.20 6.80
CA GLU A 154 6.85 -11.34 6.45
C GLU A 154 7.21 -10.25 5.44
N ALA A 155 8.40 -9.69 5.58
CA ALA A 155 8.93 -8.67 4.68
C ALA A 155 10.17 -9.19 3.96
N LEU A 156 10.27 -8.86 2.68
CA LEU A 156 11.43 -9.14 1.84
C LEU A 156 11.96 -7.81 1.27
N PRO A 157 13.23 -7.46 1.46
CA PRO A 157 13.82 -6.33 0.76
C PRO A 157 13.64 -6.45 -0.74
N ASN A 158 13.18 -5.40 -1.39
CA ASN A 158 12.96 -5.35 -2.82
C ASN A 158 13.90 -4.33 -3.49
N SER A 159 13.80 -4.13 -4.81
CA SER A 159 14.70 -3.28 -5.59
C SER A 159 14.01 -1.99 -6.02
N HIS A 160 14.12 -0.94 -5.20
CA HIS A 160 13.51 0.36 -5.50
C HIS A 160 14.52 1.52 -5.34
N PRO A 161 15.59 1.57 -6.18
CA PRO A 161 16.61 2.60 -6.05
C PRO A 161 16.07 4.00 -6.36
N PRO A 162 16.48 5.07 -5.63
CA PRO A 162 17.59 5.07 -4.67
C PRO A 162 17.19 4.71 -3.22
N ILE A 163 15.95 4.31 -2.97
CA ILE A 163 15.49 3.92 -1.63
C ILE A 163 16.20 2.63 -1.21
N ARG A 164 16.85 2.66 -0.06
CA ARG A 164 17.60 1.50 0.48
C ARG A 164 16.72 0.56 1.29
N HIS A 165 15.68 1.10 1.91
CA HIS A 165 14.76 0.39 2.78
C HIS A 165 13.39 0.37 2.13
N SER A 166 13.20 -0.52 1.19
CA SER A 166 11.94 -0.80 0.50
C SER A 166 11.67 -2.30 0.57
N PHE A 167 10.41 -2.67 0.78
CA PHE A 167 10.04 -4.05 1.10
C PHE A 167 8.77 -4.47 0.37
N ALA A 168 8.78 -5.71 -0.08
CA ALA A 168 7.60 -6.50 -0.37
C ALA A 168 7.07 -7.14 0.92
N LEU A 169 5.78 -7.43 0.96
CA LEU A 169 5.11 -8.03 2.12
C LEU A 169 4.40 -9.32 1.74
N ARG A 170 4.46 -10.31 2.62
CA ARG A 170 3.66 -11.54 2.53
C ARG A 170 2.83 -11.65 3.80
N ALA A 171 1.50 -11.67 3.64
CA ALA A 171 0.53 -11.82 4.71
C ALA A 171 -0.10 -13.21 4.64
N THR A 172 -0.08 -13.95 5.75
CA THR A 172 -0.71 -15.27 5.85
C THR A 172 -1.65 -15.30 7.06
N GLY A 173 -2.90 -15.70 6.85
CA GLY A 173 -3.91 -15.78 7.90
C GLY A 173 -5.20 -16.41 7.39
N GLY A 174 -5.95 -17.07 8.26
CA GLY A 174 -7.23 -17.69 7.88
C GLY A 174 -7.16 -18.70 6.73
N GLY A 175 -6.00 -19.32 6.50
CA GLY A 175 -5.76 -20.26 5.40
C GLY A 175 -5.52 -19.59 4.04
N ARG A 176 -5.29 -18.28 4.00
CA ARG A 176 -5.01 -17.50 2.79
C ARG A 176 -3.65 -16.83 2.87
N THR A 177 -3.07 -16.59 1.70
CA THR A 177 -1.80 -15.89 1.54
C THR A 177 -1.94 -14.79 0.50
N VAL A 178 -1.57 -13.58 0.89
CA VAL A 178 -1.53 -12.39 0.02
C VAL A 178 -0.11 -11.87 -0.01
N VAL A 179 0.39 -11.57 -1.21
CA VAL A 179 1.71 -10.94 -1.39
C VAL A 179 1.51 -9.57 -2.04
N LEU A 180 2.19 -8.56 -1.51
CA LEU A 180 2.22 -7.20 -2.08
C LEU A 180 3.66 -6.87 -2.46
N SER A 181 3.88 -6.38 -3.68
CA SER A 181 5.22 -6.08 -4.18
C SER A 181 5.90 -4.90 -3.47
N GLY A 182 5.12 -3.94 -2.94
CA GLY A 182 5.63 -2.59 -2.78
C GLY A 182 6.08 -2.06 -4.14
N ASP A 183 6.85 -0.98 -4.17
CA ASP A 183 7.45 -0.48 -5.40
C ASP A 183 8.77 -1.20 -5.65
N THR A 184 8.94 -1.75 -6.86
CA THR A 184 10.12 -2.56 -7.15
C THR A 184 10.41 -2.70 -8.64
N ALA A 185 11.66 -2.62 -9.03
CA ALA A 185 12.13 -3.27 -10.25
C ALA A 185 12.17 -4.80 -10.06
N PRO A 186 12.20 -5.60 -11.12
CA PRO A 186 12.43 -7.04 -11.02
C PRO A 186 13.75 -7.34 -10.31
N PHE A 187 13.75 -8.33 -9.41
CA PHE A 187 14.95 -8.74 -8.65
C PHE A 187 14.97 -10.23 -8.31
N ASP A 188 16.16 -10.73 -8.00
CA ASP A 188 16.34 -12.11 -7.57
C ASP A 188 15.70 -12.35 -6.18
N GLY A 189 15.13 -13.55 -5.96
CA GLY A 189 14.46 -13.89 -4.69
C GLY A 189 12.96 -13.57 -4.66
N TRP A 190 12.46 -12.76 -5.59
CA TRP A 190 11.04 -12.39 -5.66
C TRP A 190 10.13 -13.59 -5.90
N MET A 191 10.52 -14.46 -6.84
CA MET A 191 9.71 -15.63 -7.22
C MET A 191 9.43 -16.61 -6.08
N PRO A 192 10.41 -17.03 -5.25
CA PRO A 192 10.14 -17.87 -4.08
C PRO A 192 9.18 -17.21 -3.10
N PHE A 193 9.29 -15.89 -2.91
CA PHE A 193 8.45 -15.12 -2.00
C PHE A 193 6.98 -15.04 -2.47
N CYS A 194 6.73 -14.98 -3.79
CA CYS A 194 5.39 -14.95 -4.38
C CYS A 194 4.75 -16.33 -4.51
N ARG A 195 5.55 -17.40 -4.52
CA ARG A 195 5.08 -18.75 -4.89
C ARG A 195 3.87 -19.18 -4.08
N GLY A 196 2.82 -19.62 -4.80
CA GLY A 196 1.60 -20.17 -4.22
C GLY A 196 0.77 -19.17 -3.42
N ALA A 197 0.95 -17.85 -3.62
CA ALA A 197 0.05 -16.86 -3.05
C ALA A 197 -1.36 -17.01 -3.66
N ASP A 198 -2.41 -16.85 -2.84
CA ASP A 198 -3.78 -16.80 -3.35
C ASP A 198 -3.99 -15.53 -4.17
N LEU A 199 -3.38 -14.42 -3.74
CA LEU A 199 -3.39 -13.13 -4.44
C LEU A 199 -1.99 -12.51 -4.42
N LEU A 200 -1.48 -12.14 -5.60
CA LEU A 200 -0.35 -11.23 -5.76
C LEU A 200 -0.87 -9.86 -6.14
N VAL A 201 -0.58 -8.84 -5.33
CA VAL A 201 -0.80 -7.43 -5.63
C VAL A 201 0.52 -6.85 -6.11
N HIS A 202 0.60 -6.46 -7.37
CA HIS A 202 1.87 -6.02 -7.97
C HIS A 202 1.75 -4.62 -8.57
N GLU A 203 2.76 -3.78 -8.33
CA GLU A 203 2.90 -2.51 -9.04
C GLU A 203 3.09 -2.74 -10.53
N VAL A 204 2.73 -1.74 -11.35
CA VAL A 204 2.88 -1.86 -12.81
C VAL A 204 3.23 -0.55 -13.49
N MET A 205 4.13 -0.65 -14.48
CA MET A 205 4.55 0.45 -15.33
C MET A 205 4.29 0.13 -16.80
N LEU A 206 3.86 1.15 -17.58
CA LEU A 206 3.91 1.15 -19.04
C LEU A 206 5.01 2.11 -19.50
N GLU A 207 6.08 1.58 -20.08
CA GLU A 207 7.23 2.39 -20.49
C GLU A 207 6.84 3.46 -21.51
N GLU A 208 6.02 3.10 -22.52
CA GLU A 208 5.53 4.07 -23.51
C GLU A 208 4.67 5.16 -22.86
N GLY A 209 3.93 4.81 -21.80
CA GLY A 209 3.16 5.77 -21.00
C GLY A 209 4.06 6.73 -20.23
N VAL A 210 5.17 6.24 -19.69
CA VAL A 210 6.19 7.08 -19.04
C VAL A 210 6.81 8.05 -20.03
N GLU A 211 7.19 7.58 -21.23
CA GLU A 211 7.74 8.47 -22.27
C GLU A 211 6.72 9.55 -22.67
N ALA A 212 5.45 9.18 -22.86
CA ALA A 212 4.38 10.13 -23.18
C ALA A 212 4.14 11.15 -22.05
N LEU A 213 4.17 10.70 -20.79
CA LEU A 213 4.07 11.58 -19.62
C LEU A 213 5.20 12.60 -19.60
N LEU A 214 6.44 12.15 -19.80
CA LEU A 214 7.63 13.02 -19.75
C LEU A 214 7.67 14.00 -20.91
N ALA A 215 7.23 13.58 -22.11
CA ALA A 215 7.10 14.48 -23.26
C ALA A 215 6.10 15.61 -23.01
N GLY A 216 5.08 15.37 -22.18
CA GLY A 216 4.10 16.37 -21.76
C GLY A 216 4.53 17.27 -20.59
N LEU A 217 5.72 17.05 -19.99
CA LEU A 217 6.25 17.84 -18.88
C LEU A 217 7.37 18.77 -19.32
N PRO A 218 7.09 20.06 -19.60
CA PRO A 218 8.12 21.00 -20.00
C PRO A 218 9.23 21.14 -18.94
N GLY A 219 10.48 20.97 -19.33
CA GLY A 219 11.64 21.11 -18.44
C GLY A 219 11.86 19.94 -17.49
N ALA A 220 11.25 18.78 -17.74
CA ALA A 220 11.53 17.58 -16.96
C ALA A 220 13.02 17.20 -17.03
N ASP A 221 13.63 17.01 -15.85
CA ASP A 221 15.03 16.59 -15.77
C ASP A 221 15.16 15.14 -16.29
N PRO A 222 16.14 14.82 -17.15
CA PRO A 222 16.38 13.45 -17.63
C PRO A 222 16.56 12.40 -16.53
N ARG A 223 16.97 12.83 -15.32
CA ARG A 223 17.07 11.96 -14.14
C ARG A 223 15.72 11.36 -13.74
N LEU A 224 14.62 12.07 -13.98
CA LEU A 224 13.27 11.56 -13.66
C LEU A 224 12.95 10.32 -14.50
N ARG A 225 13.25 10.35 -15.81
CA ARG A 225 13.10 9.17 -16.68
C ARG A 225 13.92 7.98 -16.17
N THR A 226 15.19 8.23 -15.90
CA THR A 226 16.10 7.18 -15.39
C THR A 226 15.60 6.63 -14.06
N HIS A 227 15.11 7.48 -13.16
CA HIS A 227 14.55 7.07 -11.88
C HIS A 227 13.35 6.14 -12.07
N ILE A 228 12.35 6.55 -12.85
CA ILE A 228 11.12 5.76 -13.04
C ILE A 228 11.46 4.40 -13.66
N LEU A 229 12.19 4.37 -14.77
CA LEU A 229 12.45 3.13 -15.50
C LEU A 229 13.29 2.10 -14.73
N ARG A 230 14.18 2.53 -13.84
CA ARG A 230 15.03 1.61 -13.05
C ARG A 230 14.39 1.14 -11.74
N SER A 231 13.25 1.73 -11.35
CA SER A 231 12.69 1.57 -10.00
C SER A 231 11.36 0.83 -9.99
N HIS A 232 10.78 0.58 -11.17
CA HIS A 232 9.46 -0.01 -11.32
C HIS A 232 9.46 -1.20 -12.26
N THR A 233 8.40 -2.02 -12.18
CA THR A 233 8.23 -3.23 -12.99
C THR A 233 7.29 -2.98 -14.15
N GLY A 234 7.73 -3.29 -15.37
CA GLY A 234 6.89 -3.25 -16.57
C GLY A 234 5.72 -4.23 -16.48
N ALA A 235 4.57 -3.87 -17.04
CA ALA A 235 3.32 -4.64 -16.93
C ALA A 235 3.46 -6.08 -17.47
N GLU A 236 4.17 -6.31 -18.59
CA GLU A 236 4.44 -7.65 -19.08
C GLU A 236 5.27 -8.48 -18.12
N GLU A 237 6.23 -7.85 -17.43
CA GLU A 237 7.07 -8.52 -16.44
C GLU A 237 6.29 -8.92 -15.21
N ALA A 238 5.40 -8.05 -14.71
CA ALA A 238 4.48 -8.39 -13.62
C ALA A 238 3.63 -9.62 -13.96
N GLY A 239 3.17 -9.71 -15.22
CA GLY A 239 2.47 -10.89 -15.73
C GLY A 239 3.36 -12.15 -15.76
N ARG A 240 4.62 -12.04 -16.22
CA ARG A 240 5.58 -13.18 -16.21
C ARG A 240 5.85 -13.66 -14.79
N ILE A 241 6.04 -12.75 -13.85
CA ILE A 241 6.22 -13.05 -12.42
C ILE A 241 5.03 -13.83 -11.89
N ALA A 242 3.82 -13.34 -12.10
CA ALA A 242 2.59 -13.99 -11.63
C ALA A 242 2.41 -15.40 -12.21
N ALA A 243 2.66 -15.57 -13.51
CA ALA A 243 2.60 -16.85 -14.19
C ALA A 243 3.62 -17.86 -13.64
N ALA A 244 4.86 -17.43 -13.49
CA ALA A 244 5.95 -18.29 -13.06
C ALA A 244 5.87 -18.61 -11.55
N ALA A 245 5.33 -17.72 -10.71
CA ALA A 245 5.09 -17.96 -9.29
C ALA A 245 3.86 -18.86 -9.03
N GLY A 246 3.00 -19.07 -10.04
CA GLY A 246 1.80 -19.88 -9.91
C GLY A 246 0.81 -19.32 -8.90
N VAL A 247 0.61 -17.99 -8.92
CA VAL A 247 -0.32 -17.32 -8.01
C VAL A 247 -1.78 -17.61 -8.39
N GLY A 248 -2.69 -17.61 -7.42
CA GLY A 248 -4.12 -17.84 -7.65
C GLY A 248 -4.76 -16.71 -8.46
N ALA A 249 -4.39 -15.45 -8.19
CA ALA A 249 -4.82 -14.27 -8.92
C ALA A 249 -3.73 -13.19 -8.87
N LEU A 250 -3.73 -12.30 -9.89
CA LEU A 250 -2.93 -11.08 -9.94
C LEU A 250 -3.84 -9.86 -9.81
N ALA A 251 -3.49 -8.92 -8.93
CA ALA A 251 -4.09 -7.59 -8.86
C ALA A 251 -3.04 -6.54 -9.21
N LEU A 252 -3.38 -5.62 -10.11
CA LEU A 252 -2.52 -4.51 -10.49
C LEU A 252 -2.82 -3.29 -9.64
N HIS A 253 -1.80 -2.65 -9.15
CA HIS A 253 -1.91 -1.37 -8.47
C HIS A 253 -0.69 -0.48 -8.77
N HIS A 254 -0.58 0.67 -8.13
CA HIS A 254 0.54 1.59 -8.29
C HIS A 254 0.87 1.84 -9.77
N PHE A 255 -0.14 2.32 -10.53
CA PHE A 255 -0.01 2.52 -11.97
C PHE A 255 0.95 3.65 -12.32
N VAL A 256 1.92 3.37 -13.17
CA VAL A 256 2.90 4.35 -13.67
C VAL A 256 2.89 4.35 -15.20
N PRO A 257 2.36 5.43 -15.85
CA PRO A 257 1.62 6.55 -15.28
C PRO A 257 0.16 6.22 -14.97
N ASP A 258 -0.48 6.99 -14.08
CA ASP A 258 -1.91 6.97 -13.85
C ASP A 258 -2.59 8.21 -14.42
N GLY A 259 -3.84 8.06 -14.91
CA GLY A 259 -4.67 9.16 -15.41
C GLY A 259 -4.21 9.80 -16.73
N LEU A 260 -3.28 9.18 -17.45
CA LEU A 260 -2.81 9.68 -18.75
C LEU A 260 -3.70 9.16 -19.90
N PRO A 261 -4.26 10.02 -20.75
CA PRO A 261 -5.03 9.59 -21.92
C PRO A 261 -4.26 8.61 -22.81
N GLY A 262 -4.90 7.51 -23.20
CA GLY A 262 -4.30 6.43 -23.99
C GLY A 262 -3.57 5.35 -23.16
N PHE A 263 -3.30 5.59 -21.89
CA PHE A 263 -2.60 4.67 -20.99
C PHE A 263 -3.46 4.34 -19.74
N GLY A 264 -4.74 4.11 -19.94
CA GLY A 264 -5.67 3.72 -18.89
C GLY A 264 -5.63 2.22 -18.57
N PRO A 265 -6.54 1.75 -17.67
CA PRO A 265 -6.58 0.37 -17.17
C PRO A 265 -6.53 -0.69 -18.27
N ALA A 266 -7.21 -0.49 -19.41
CA ALA A 266 -7.21 -1.43 -20.52
C ALA A 266 -5.83 -1.61 -21.17
N ALA A 267 -4.98 -0.58 -21.19
CA ALA A 267 -3.63 -0.68 -21.74
C ALA A 267 -2.74 -1.55 -20.84
N PHE A 268 -2.84 -1.38 -19.51
CA PHE A 268 -2.13 -2.21 -18.54
C PHE A 268 -2.61 -3.66 -18.61
N GLU A 269 -3.93 -3.88 -18.67
CA GLU A 269 -4.50 -5.21 -18.83
C GLU A 269 -3.97 -5.91 -20.09
N ALA A 270 -4.01 -5.22 -21.24
CA ALA A 270 -3.52 -5.77 -22.51
C ALA A 270 -2.02 -6.14 -22.44
N ALA A 271 -1.20 -5.35 -21.77
CA ALA A 271 0.22 -5.65 -21.58
C ALA A 271 0.43 -6.88 -20.69
N VAL A 272 -0.23 -6.97 -19.55
CA VAL A 272 -0.15 -8.12 -18.63
C VAL A 272 -0.65 -9.40 -19.32
N ARG A 273 -1.75 -9.32 -20.10
CA ARG A 273 -2.35 -10.46 -20.80
C ARG A 273 -1.43 -11.11 -21.85
N ARG A 274 -0.37 -10.43 -22.29
CA ARG A 274 0.63 -11.04 -23.17
C ARG A 274 1.42 -12.17 -22.49
N THR A 275 1.48 -12.16 -21.16
CA THR A 275 2.33 -13.05 -20.36
C THR A 275 1.58 -13.80 -19.26
N TYR A 276 0.36 -13.37 -18.91
CA TYR A 276 -0.44 -13.96 -17.83
C TYR A 276 -1.87 -14.27 -18.28
N GLY A 277 -2.23 -15.55 -18.23
CA GLY A 277 -3.57 -16.04 -18.59
C GLY A 277 -4.49 -16.28 -17.39
N GLY A 278 -4.02 -16.09 -16.16
CA GLY A 278 -4.78 -16.36 -14.94
C GLY A 278 -5.79 -15.27 -14.57
N PRO A 279 -6.49 -15.40 -13.41
CA PRO A 279 -7.39 -14.39 -12.89
C PRO A 279 -6.67 -13.07 -12.66
N LEU A 280 -7.22 -11.96 -13.20
CA LEU A 280 -6.60 -10.64 -13.17
C LEU A 280 -7.60 -9.60 -12.68
N HIS A 281 -7.19 -8.81 -11.68
CA HIS A 281 -7.89 -7.63 -11.19
C HIS A 281 -7.11 -6.38 -11.59
N VAL A 282 -7.66 -5.57 -12.47
CA VAL A 282 -7.08 -4.24 -12.77
C VAL A 282 -7.56 -3.27 -11.69
N GLY A 283 -6.63 -2.73 -10.92
CA GLY A 283 -6.91 -1.89 -9.77
C GLY A 283 -7.64 -0.60 -10.12
N ARG A 284 -8.46 -0.16 -9.18
CA ARG A 284 -9.05 1.18 -9.12
C ARG A 284 -9.31 1.51 -7.66
N ASP A 285 -9.42 2.79 -7.36
CA ASP A 285 -9.73 3.23 -6.00
C ASP A 285 -11.03 2.59 -5.50
N GLY A 286 -10.99 2.03 -4.30
CA GLY A 286 -12.10 1.34 -3.66
C GLY A 286 -12.40 -0.07 -4.18
N LEU A 287 -11.57 -0.66 -5.07
CA LEU A 287 -11.77 -2.04 -5.52
C LEU A 287 -11.55 -3.02 -4.35
N CYS A 288 -12.62 -3.71 -3.96
CA CYS A 288 -12.58 -4.78 -2.96
C CYS A 288 -12.49 -6.14 -3.65
N ILE A 289 -11.47 -6.92 -3.29
CA ILE A 289 -11.19 -8.27 -3.81
C ILE A 289 -11.42 -9.27 -2.67
N PRO A 290 -12.39 -10.18 -2.77
CA PRO A 290 -12.54 -11.29 -1.83
C PRO A 290 -11.35 -12.28 -1.98
N LEU A 291 -10.90 -12.85 -0.85
CA LEU A 291 -9.75 -13.76 -0.78
C LEU A 291 -10.16 -15.22 -0.59
#